data_c81544613b999d28ef20debc345d0cf9
#
_entry.id   c81544613b999d28ef20debc345d0cf9
#
_cell.length_a   1.000
_cell.length_b   1.000
_cell.length_c   1.000
_cell.angle_alpha   90.00
_cell.angle_beta   90.00
_cell.angle_gamma   90.00
#
_symmetry.space_group_name_H-M   'P 1'
#
loop_
_entity.id
_entity.type
_entity.pdbx_description
1 polymer ?
#
loop_
_entity_poly.entity_id
_entity_poly.type
_entity_poly.pdbx_seq_one_letter_code
_entity_poly.pdbx_strand_id
1 'polypeptide(L)'
;RKKKNCFSAVTLWHVLEHINDPVKELLFIKRLLKKRSHIIVAIPNTSSYDNSYYGKYWAGYDLPRHRFHFNPAAFSKLCDKVGLKIKSTIPMYYDSYYVSILSEKNKQSIFSFIKGLYIGFISNLKAKKTKNYSSLIYVLEN
;
A
#
# COMPACT_ATOMS: atom_id res chain seq x y z
N ARG A 1 21.36 -8.09 23.27
CA ARG A 1 21.94 -6.95 22.51
C ARG A 1 20.97 -6.56 21.41
N LYS A 2 20.39 -5.34 21.43
CA LYS A 2 19.55 -4.84 20.35
C LYS A 2 20.43 -4.65 19.10
N LYS A 3 20.15 -5.43 18.04
CA LYS A 3 20.85 -5.28 16.75
C LYS A 3 20.61 -3.86 16.21
N LYS A 4 21.67 -3.19 15.79
CA LYS A 4 21.62 -1.87 15.11
C LYS A 4 22.48 -1.94 13.86
N ASN A 5 22.10 -1.22 12.81
CA ASN A 5 22.88 -1.12 11.56
C ASN A 5 23.25 -2.49 10.95
N CYS A 6 22.27 -3.42 10.90
CA CYS A 6 22.52 -4.80 10.47
C CYS A 6 22.03 -5.09 9.05
N PHE A 7 20.95 -4.41 8.61
CA PHE A 7 20.27 -4.74 7.36
C PHE A 7 20.59 -3.73 6.27
N SER A 8 20.75 -4.22 5.05
CA SER A 8 20.90 -3.38 3.84
C SER A 8 19.56 -3.07 3.18
N ALA A 9 18.52 -3.83 3.49
CA ALA A 9 17.13 -3.57 3.11
C ALA A 9 16.19 -4.21 4.12
N VAL A 10 15.00 -3.60 4.27
CA VAL A 10 13.84 -4.17 4.98
C VAL A 10 12.63 -4.02 4.09
N THR A 11 11.79 -5.04 4.00
CA THR A 11 10.57 -5.03 3.18
C THR A 11 9.33 -5.27 4.02
N LEU A 12 8.27 -4.54 3.72
CA LEU A 12 6.95 -4.61 4.34
C LEU A 12 5.91 -4.79 3.22
N TRP A 13 5.45 -6.01 3.01
CA TRP A 13 4.46 -6.33 1.98
C TRP A 13 3.09 -6.45 2.63
N HIS A 14 2.25 -5.44 2.51
CA HIS A 14 0.94 -5.37 3.16
C HIS A 14 1.04 -5.66 4.67
N VAL A 15 1.90 -4.92 5.36
CA VAL A 15 2.17 -5.08 6.81
C VAL A 15 1.90 -3.78 7.56
N LEU A 16 2.29 -2.63 6.98
CA LEU A 16 2.30 -1.36 7.70
C LEU A 16 0.89 -0.90 8.09
N GLU A 17 -0.11 -1.21 7.26
CA GLU A 17 -1.51 -0.91 7.50
C GLU A 17 -2.13 -1.67 8.68
N HIS A 18 -1.52 -2.78 9.09
CA HIS A 18 -1.96 -3.57 10.25
C HIS A 18 -1.34 -3.12 11.58
N ILE A 19 -0.29 -2.32 11.53
CA ILE A 19 0.52 -1.97 12.70
C ILE A 19 -0.18 -0.89 13.52
N ASN A 20 -0.16 -1.02 14.86
CA ASN A 20 -0.81 -0.07 15.78
C ASN A 20 -0.18 1.32 15.77
N ASP A 21 1.13 1.42 15.56
CA ASP A 21 1.87 2.68 15.54
C ASP A 21 2.93 2.64 14.45
N PRO A 22 2.54 3.00 13.21
CA PRO A 22 3.45 2.96 12.07
C PRO A 22 4.63 3.93 12.21
N VAL A 23 4.49 5.00 13.00
CA VAL A 23 5.60 5.94 13.29
C VAL A 23 6.68 5.24 14.09
N LYS A 24 6.30 4.59 15.21
CA LYS A 24 7.26 3.85 16.04
C LYS A 24 7.93 2.71 15.28
N GLU A 25 7.15 2.01 14.45
CA GLU A 25 7.67 0.88 13.67
C GLU A 25 8.70 1.35 12.63
N LEU A 26 8.41 2.37 11.85
CA LEU A 26 9.36 2.92 10.88
C LEU A 26 10.62 3.48 11.56
N LEU A 27 10.49 4.15 12.71
CA LEU A 27 11.63 4.58 13.49
C LEU A 27 12.46 3.41 14.04
N PHE A 28 11.80 2.31 14.41
CA PHE A 28 12.49 1.10 14.84
C PHE A 28 13.25 0.46 13.67
N ILE A 29 12.61 0.27 12.53
CA ILE A 29 13.23 -0.26 11.30
C ILE A 29 14.43 0.60 10.88
N LYS A 30 14.27 1.93 10.92
CA LYS A 30 15.34 2.87 10.60
C LYS A 30 16.62 2.64 11.42
N ARG A 31 16.49 2.29 12.71
CA ARG A 31 17.65 1.95 13.57
C ARG A 31 18.34 0.64 13.22
N LEU A 32 17.61 -0.28 12.57
CA LEU A 32 18.16 -1.57 12.14
C LEU A 32 18.95 -1.47 10.83
N LEU A 33 18.71 -0.42 10.06
CA LEU A 33 19.28 -0.23 8.75
C LEU A 33 20.71 0.33 8.81
N LYS A 34 21.54 -0.12 7.88
CA LYS A 34 22.84 0.47 7.58
C LYS A 34 22.67 1.83 6.91
N LYS A 35 23.73 2.62 6.84
CA LYS A 35 23.77 3.82 5.99
C LYS A 35 23.51 3.46 4.52
N ARG A 36 22.78 4.29 3.80
CA ARG A 36 22.42 4.11 2.37
C ARG A 36 21.63 2.84 2.08
N SER A 37 20.81 2.39 3.01
CA SER A 37 19.92 1.24 2.85
C SER A 37 18.50 1.69 2.59
N HIS A 38 17.64 0.74 2.18
CA HIS A 38 16.29 1.03 1.74
C HIS A 38 15.23 0.31 2.60
N ILE A 39 14.06 0.95 2.73
CA ILE A 39 12.84 0.29 3.18
C ILE A 39 11.92 0.21 1.97
N ILE A 40 11.39 -0.98 1.68
CA ILE A 40 10.42 -1.20 0.62
C ILE A 40 9.08 -1.46 1.29
N VAL A 41 8.08 -0.62 1.01
CA VAL A 41 6.75 -0.71 1.64
C VAL A 41 5.69 -0.83 0.55
N ALA A 42 4.96 -1.93 0.52
CA ALA A 42 3.78 -2.10 -0.31
C ALA A 42 2.53 -1.94 0.54
N ILE A 43 1.63 -1.05 0.14
CA ILE A 43 0.38 -0.72 0.85
C ILE A 43 -0.76 -0.42 -0.12
N PRO A 44 -2.03 -0.70 0.28
CA PRO A 44 -3.21 -0.29 -0.47
C PRO A 44 -3.32 1.24 -0.56
N ASN A 45 -3.87 1.72 -1.69
CA ASN A 45 -3.99 3.14 -1.98
C ASN A 45 -5.45 3.57 -2.05
N THR A 46 -5.92 4.33 -1.07
CA THR A 46 -7.30 4.83 -1.02
C THR A 46 -7.62 5.90 -2.07
N SER A 47 -6.64 6.40 -2.81
CA SER A 47 -6.88 7.29 -3.96
C SER A 47 -7.04 6.55 -5.29
N SER A 48 -7.10 5.22 -5.28
CA SER A 48 -7.25 4.41 -6.49
C SER A 48 -8.67 4.51 -7.07
N TYR A 49 -8.78 4.22 -8.38
CA TYR A 49 -10.08 4.21 -9.05
C TYR A 49 -11.00 3.10 -8.51
N ASP A 50 -10.48 1.91 -8.28
CA ASP A 50 -11.24 0.79 -7.73
C ASP A 50 -11.78 1.12 -6.33
N ASN A 51 -11.02 1.82 -5.48
CA ASN A 51 -11.55 2.33 -4.20
C ASN A 51 -12.75 3.25 -4.43
N SER A 52 -12.63 4.23 -5.32
CA SER A 52 -13.73 5.16 -5.63
C SER A 52 -14.94 4.46 -6.23
N TYR A 53 -14.74 3.42 -7.04
CA TYR A 53 -15.81 2.64 -7.67
C TYR A 53 -16.56 1.75 -6.68
N TYR A 54 -15.84 1.06 -5.78
CA TYR A 54 -16.44 0.13 -4.83
C TYR A 54 -16.95 0.79 -3.55
N GLY A 55 -16.42 1.95 -3.19
CA GLY A 55 -16.77 2.66 -1.97
C GLY A 55 -16.64 1.75 -0.75
N LYS A 56 -17.68 1.63 0.07
CA LYS A 56 -17.68 0.80 1.30
C LYS A 56 -17.40 -0.69 1.08
N TYR A 57 -17.56 -1.19 -0.15
CA TYR A 57 -17.31 -2.59 -0.49
C TYR A 57 -15.86 -2.86 -0.94
N TRP A 58 -15.03 -1.82 -1.00
CA TRP A 58 -13.66 -1.98 -1.42
C TRP A 58 -12.88 -2.89 -0.48
N ALA A 59 -12.36 -4.00 -1.02
CA ALA A 59 -11.68 -5.01 -0.22
C ALA A 59 -10.36 -4.51 0.38
N GLY A 60 -9.76 -3.45 -0.16
CA GLY A 60 -8.56 -2.83 0.39
C GLY A 60 -8.77 -2.15 1.74
N TYR A 61 -10.02 -1.93 2.20
CA TYR A 61 -10.26 -1.48 3.57
C TYR A 61 -9.99 -2.58 4.60
N ASP A 62 -10.29 -3.83 4.28
CA ASP A 62 -10.04 -5.03 5.10
C ASP A 62 -10.28 -4.84 6.61
N LEU A 63 -11.41 -4.23 6.97
CA LEU A 63 -11.78 -3.95 8.37
C LEU A 63 -12.16 -5.25 9.12
N PRO A 64 -11.77 -5.42 10.40
CA PRO A 64 -10.98 -4.48 11.22
C PRO A 64 -9.46 -4.72 11.18
N ARG A 65 -8.95 -5.53 10.23
CA ARG A 65 -7.54 -5.91 10.18
C ARG A 65 -6.63 -4.74 9.79
N HIS A 66 -7.04 -3.94 8.78
CA HIS A 66 -6.34 -2.71 8.42
C HIS A 66 -6.74 -1.60 9.40
N ARG A 67 -5.76 -1.13 10.18
CA ARG A 67 -5.93 -0.04 11.14
C ARG A 67 -5.70 1.33 10.51
N PHE A 68 -4.92 1.37 9.47
CA PHE A 68 -4.59 2.58 8.71
C PHE A 68 -4.91 2.41 7.23
N HIS A 69 -5.45 3.45 6.65
CA HIS A 69 -5.75 3.52 5.22
C HIS A 69 -4.96 4.67 4.62
N PHE A 70 -4.01 4.33 3.76
CA PHE A 70 -3.09 5.30 3.19
C PHE A 70 -3.51 5.73 1.80
N ASN A 71 -3.25 7.01 1.51
CA ASN A 71 -3.08 7.52 0.17
C ASN A 71 -1.65 8.09 0.02
N PRO A 72 -1.20 8.44 -1.20
CA PRO A 72 0.16 8.95 -1.39
C PRO A 72 0.51 10.15 -0.51
N ALA A 73 -0.43 11.09 -0.32
CA ALA A 73 -0.19 12.27 0.50
C ALA A 73 -0.06 11.94 2.00
N ALA A 74 -0.93 11.05 2.52
CA ALA A 74 -0.85 10.62 3.91
C ALA A 74 0.43 9.82 4.18
N PHE A 75 0.82 8.96 3.23
CA PHE A 75 2.05 8.18 3.36
C PHE A 75 3.30 9.06 3.28
N SER A 76 3.32 10.07 2.39
CA SER A 76 4.41 11.05 2.36
C SER A 76 4.57 11.78 3.69
N LYS A 77 3.46 12.27 4.27
CA LYS A 77 3.49 12.92 5.60
C LYS A 77 4.03 12.00 6.69
N LEU A 78 3.69 10.71 6.64
CA LEU A 78 4.24 9.72 7.58
C LEU A 78 5.76 9.58 7.40
N CYS A 79 6.24 9.50 6.15
CA CYS A 79 7.67 9.43 5.85
C CYS A 79 8.41 10.68 6.34
N ASP A 80 7.88 11.86 6.08
CA ASP A 80 8.47 13.15 6.54
C ASP A 80 8.58 13.18 8.06
N LYS A 81 7.54 12.75 8.77
CA LYS A 81 7.51 12.70 10.24
C LYS A 81 8.62 11.83 10.83
N VAL A 82 9.02 10.76 10.14
CA VAL A 82 10.10 9.86 10.60
C VAL A 82 11.45 10.17 9.96
N GLY A 83 11.53 11.20 9.11
CA GLY A 83 12.74 11.60 8.41
C GLY A 83 13.20 10.55 7.40
N LEU A 84 12.28 9.96 6.64
CA LEU A 84 12.52 9.08 5.50
C LEU A 84 12.14 9.80 4.21
N LYS A 85 12.90 9.60 3.14
CA LYS A 85 12.60 10.16 1.82
C LYS A 85 12.04 9.08 0.90
N ILE A 86 10.97 9.38 0.18
CA ILE A 86 10.46 8.51 -0.88
C ILE A 86 11.36 8.69 -2.10
N LYS A 87 12.16 7.66 -2.42
CA LYS A 87 13.06 7.65 -3.57
C LYS A 87 12.33 7.34 -4.86
N SER A 88 11.40 6.37 -4.81
CA SER A 88 10.58 5.99 -5.96
C SER A 88 9.29 5.35 -5.51
N THR A 89 8.29 5.41 -6.39
CA THR A 89 6.99 4.73 -6.23
C THR A 89 6.76 3.83 -7.44
N ILE A 90 6.44 2.57 -7.19
CA ILE A 90 6.27 1.52 -8.20
C ILE A 90 4.84 0.99 -8.12
N PRO A 91 4.12 0.82 -9.24
CA PRO A 91 2.76 0.29 -9.24
C PRO A 91 2.72 -1.22 -8.97
N MET A 92 1.71 -1.67 -8.22
CA MET A 92 1.35 -3.09 -8.10
C MET A 92 0.17 -3.39 -9.03
N TYR A 93 0.47 -3.73 -10.30
CA TYR A 93 -0.56 -3.91 -11.33
C TYR A 93 -1.56 -5.04 -11.04
N TYR A 94 -1.10 -6.14 -10.45
CA TYR A 94 -1.95 -7.31 -10.20
C TYR A 94 -2.93 -7.12 -9.05
N ASP A 95 -2.61 -6.23 -8.13
CA ASP A 95 -3.42 -5.98 -6.94
C ASP A 95 -4.80 -5.43 -7.28
N SER A 96 -4.90 -4.59 -8.31
CA SER A 96 -6.19 -4.06 -8.76
C SER A 96 -7.18 -5.15 -9.16
N TYR A 97 -6.72 -6.23 -9.78
CA TYR A 97 -7.56 -7.36 -10.17
C TYR A 97 -8.01 -8.15 -8.93
N TYR A 98 -7.06 -8.49 -8.07
CA TYR A 98 -7.34 -9.24 -6.84
C TYR A 98 -8.31 -8.48 -5.93
N VAL A 99 -8.01 -7.22 -5.63
CA VAL A 99 -8.85 -6.36 -4.80
C VAL A 99 -10.23 -6.15 -5.41
N SER A 100 -10.32 -5.96 -6.73
CA SER A 100 -11.61 -5.80 -7.40
C SER A 100 -12.46 -7.07 -7.36
N ILE A 101 -11.86 -8.25 -7.56
CA ILE A 101 -12.58 -9.53 -7.44
C ILE A 101 -13.13 -9.71 -6.01
N LEU A 102 -12.32 -9.42 -4.99
CA LEU A 102 -12.76 -9.49 -3.60
C LEU A 102 -13.86 -8.45 -3.30
N SER A 103 -13.75 -7.24 -3.85
CA SER A 103 -14.75 -6.19 -3.69
C SER A 103 -16.10 -6.57 -4.33
N GLU A 104 -16.08 -7.23 -5.49
CA GLU A 104 -17.31 -7.80 -6.09
C GLU A 104 -17.91 -8.92 -5.23
N LYS A 105 -17.08 -9.74 -4.58
CA LYS A 105 -17.56 -10.73 -3.60
C LYS A 105 -18.22 -10.05 -2.40
N ASN A 106 -17.63 -8.98 -1.88
CA ASN A 106 -18.22 -8.19 -0.78
C ASN A 106 -19.60 -7.60 -1.18
N LYS A 107 -19.80 -7.30 -2.47
CA LYS A 107 -21.11 -6.89 -3.04
C LYS A 107 -22.05 -8.05 -3.31
N GLN A 108 -21.63 -9.29 -3.07
CA GLN A 108 -22.40 -10.52 -3.39
C GLN A 108 -22.77 -10.62 -4.88
N SER A 109 -21.87 -10.13 -5.76
CA SER A 109 -22.09 -10.16 -7.21
C SER A 109 -21.98 -11.57 -7.77
N ILE A 110 -22.98 -12.02 -8.55
CA ILE A 110 -23.01 -13.35 -9.19
C ILE A 110 -21.81 -13.54 -10.14
N PHE A 111 -21.38 -12.48 -10.84
CA PHE A 111 -20.25 -12.50 -11.78
C PHE A 111 -19.00 -11.84 -11.20
N SER A 112 -18.74 -12.05 -9.90
CA SER A 112 -17.67 -11.36 -9.16
C SER A 112 -16.31 -11.46 -9.84
N PHE A 113 -15.97 -12.61 -10.40
CA PHE A 113 -14.67 -12.82 -11.06
C PHE A 113 -14.55 -11.96 -12.34
N ILE A 114 -15.51 -12.06 -13.27
CA ILE A 114 -15.47 -11.35 -14.55
C ILE A 114 -15.53 -9.83 -14.34
N LYS A 115 -16.47 -9.37 -13.50
CA LYS A 115 -16.60 -7.95 -13.18
C LYS A 115 -15.36 -7.41 -12.46
N GLY A 116 -14.80 -8.18 -11.53
CA GLY A 116 -13.59 -7.80 -10.81
C GLY A 116 -12.40 -7.67 -11.76
N LEU A 117 -12.21 -8.60 -12.70
CA LEU A 117 -11.18 -8.48 -13.73
C LEU A 117 -11.37 -7.22 -14.58
N TYR A 118 -12.60 -6.95 -15.03
CA TYR A 118 -12.90 -5.77 -15.83
C TYR A 118 -12.61 -4.45 -15.07
N ILE A 119 -13.09 -4.34 -13.84
CA ILE A 119 -12.85 -3.13 -13.02
C ILE A 119 -11.38 -2.97 -12.68
N GLY A 120 -10.66 -4.07 -12.34
CA GLY A 120 -9.22 -4.04 -12.11
C GLY A 120 -8.44 -3.55 -13.35
N PHE A 121 -8.85 -3.97 -14.55
CA PHE A 121 -8.29 -3.48 -15.80
C PHE A 121 -8.54 -1.97 -15.99
N ILE A 122 -9.78 -1.51 -15.80
CA ILE A 122 -10.13 -0.09 -15.89
C ILE A 122 -9.36 0.74 -14.83
N SER A 123 -9.22 0.22 -13.61
CA SER A 123 -8.43 0.86 -12.57
C SER A 123 -6.99 1.09 -13.02
N ASN A 124 -6.34 0.06 -13.56
CA ASN A 124 -4.98 0.18 -14.09
C ASN A 124 -4.88 1.15 -15.26
N LEU A 125 -5.86 1.17 -16.18
CA LEU A 125 -5.88 2.12 -17.29
C LEU A 125 -5.94 3.57 -16.79
N LYS A 126 -6.84 3.86 -15.85
CA LYS A 126 -6.96 5.20 -15.25
C LYS A 126 -5.71 5.58 -14.45
N ALA A 127 -5.12 4.60 -13.77
CA ALA A 127 -3.90 4.81 -12.99
C ALA A 127 -2.67 5.15 -13.85
N LYS A 128 -2.63 4.78 -15.13
CA LYS A 128 -1.55 5.23 -16.05
C LYS A 128 -1.43 6.75 -16.07
N LYS A 129 -2.56 7.44 -16.05
CA LYS A 129 -2.62 8.91 -16.05
C LYS A 129 -2.47 9.52 -14.65
N THR A 130 -3.19 8.99 -13.67
CA THR A 130 -3.24 9.55 -12.31
C THR A 130 -2.11 9.09 -11.40
N LYS A 131 -1.41 7.99 -11.76
CA LYS A 131 -0.43 7.26 -10.95
C LYS A 131 -1.02 6.61 -9.67
N ASN A 132 -2.35 6.64 -9.49
CA ASN A 132 -3.05 6.07 -8.36
C ASN A 132 -3.50 4.64 -8.65
N TYR A 133 -2.56 3.70 -8.62
CA TYR A 133 -2.85 2.26 -8.70
C TYR A 133 -3.49 1.77 -7.40
N SER A 134 -4.15 0.60 -7.44
CA SER A 134 -4.85 -0.01 -6.30
C SER A 134 -3.95 -0.19 -5.07
N SER A 135 -2.71 -0.63 -5.31
CA SER A 135 -1.63 -0.63 -4.32
C SER A 135 -0.36 -0.05 -4.91
N LEU A 136 0.46 0.52 -4.05
CA LEU A 136 1.73 1.15 -4.42
C LEU A 136 2.87 0.59 -3.58
N ILE A 137 4.02 0.40 -4.23
CA ILE A 137 5.29 0.04 -3.58
C ILE A 137 6.12 1.30 -3.48
N TYR A 138 6.50 1.68 -2.28
CA TYR A 138 7.37 2.81 -2.00
C TYR A 138 8.77 2.32 -1.65
N VAL A 139 9.78 2.85 -2.32
CA VAL A 139 11.18 2.68 -1.96
C VAL A 139 11.61 3.89 -1.16
N LEU A 140 11.91 3.67 0.13
CA LEU A 140 12.31 4.72 1.06
C LEU A 140 13.80 4.69 1.29
N GLU A 141 14.39 5.87 1.48
CA GLU A 141 15.80 6.07 1.77
C GLU A 141 15.96 6.86 3.08
N ASN A 142 16.99 6.49 3.85
CA ASN A 142 17.33 7.13 5.12
C ASN A 142 18.40 8.22 4.94
#